data_a847edd54ac9006e809354a89b47c89d
#
_entry.id   a847edd54ac9006e809354a89b47c89d
#
_cell.length_a   1.000
_cell.length_b   1.000
_cell.length_c   1.000
_cell.angle_alpha   90.00
_cell.angle_beta   90.00
_cell.angle_gamma   90.00
#
_symmetry.space_group_name_H-M   'P 1'
#
loop_
_entity.id
_entity.type
_entity.pdbx_description
1 polymer ?
#
loop_
_entity_poly.entity_id
_entity_poly.type
_entity_poly.pdbx_seq_one_letter_code
_entity_poly.pdbx_strand_id
1 'polypeptide(L)'
;MSGKLEFNLRNCLKDVSDSLLFIRRFAEEAGLSERQSYVLNLAYEELATNIVKYGFDDASGHWIKVLLENNAKGVFLTLMDDGHEFDPRSVSAPDLSMNLETREIGGVGLHLVKEMACSIAYSRENGWNIVKVQI
;
A
#
# COMPACT_ATOMS: atom_id res chain seq x y z
N MET A 1 -7.47 18.63 12.35
CA MET A 1 -8.25 17.57 12.98
C MET A 1 -7.55 16.24 12.84
N SER A 2 -7.49 15.40 13.84
CA SER A 2 -6.85 14.10 13.76
C SER A 2 -7.89 13.00 13.54
N GLY A 3 -7.50 11.97 12.79
CA GLY A 3 -8.36 10.84 12.51
C GLY A 3 -7.56 9.56 12.36
N LYS A 4 -8.21 8.43 12.62
CA LYS A 4 -7.60 7.13 12.54
C LYS A 4 -8.63 6.10 12.09
N LEU A 5 -8.25 5.25 11.15
CA LEU A 5 -9.07 4.12 10.69
C LEU A 5 -8.20 2.88 10.61
N GLU A 6 -8.68 1.79 11.18
CA GLU A 6 -7.97 0.52 11.19
C GLU A 6 -8.90 -0.58 10.70
N PHE A 7 -8.42 -1.41 9.79
CA PHE A 7 -9.19 -2.56 9.31
C PHE A 7 -8.26 -3.68 8.87
N ASN A 8 -8.81 -4.88 8.77
CA ASN A 8 -8.11 -6.05 8.28
C ASN A 8 -8.79 -6.55 7.01
N LEU A 9 -8.00 -7.04 6.07
CA LEU A 9 -8.52 -7.71 4.88
C LEU A 9 -7.85 -9.06 4.71
N ARG A 10 -8.55 -9.96 4.03
CA ARG A 10 -7.98 -11.26 3.68
C ARG A 10 -7.00 -11.09 2.52
N ASN A 11 -6.08 -12.02 2.42
CA ASN A 11 -5.07 -12.07 1.38
C ASN A 11 -5.70 -12.46 0.02
N CYS A 12 -6.56 -11.61 -0.52
CA CYS A 12 -7.17 -11.82 -1.83
C CYS A 12 -7.47 -10.49 -2.53
N LEU A 13 -7.40 -10.50 -3.87
CA LEU A 13 -7.60 -9.30 -4.67
C LEU A 13 -9.00 -8.72 -4.52
N LYS A 14 -10.00 -9.56 -4.29
CA LYS A 14 -11.38 -9.09 -4.08
C LYS A 14 -11.47 -8.19 -2.85
N ASP A 15 -10.86 -8.61 -1.73
CA ASP A 15 -10.88 -7.81 -0.50
C ASP A 15 -10.13 -6.48 -0.69
N VAL A 16 -9.03 -6.49 -1.44
CA VAL A 16 -8.33 -5.24 -1.77
C VAL A 16 -9.25 -4.30 -2.53
N SER A 17 -9.91 -4.80 -3.56
CA SER A 17 -10.84 -4.01 -4.38
C SER A 17 -12.01 -3.48 -3.56
N ASP A 18 -12.64 -4.34 -2.76
CA ASP A 18 -13.80 -3.96 -1.95
C ASP A 18 -13.43 -2.91 -0.89
N SER A 19 -12.23 -2.98 -0.34
CA SER A 19 -11.77 -2.07 0.71
C SER A 19 -11.36 -0.68 0.22
N LEU A 20 -11.25 -0.47 -1.09
CA LEU A 20 -10.98 0.86 -1.65
C LEU A 20 -12.02 1.90 -1.22
N LEU A 21 -13.23 1.46 -0.92
CA LEU A 21 -14.28 2.33 -0.38
C LEU A 21 -13.88 2.95 0.96
N PHE A 22 -13.21 2.19 1.83
CA PHE A 22 -12.74 2.70 3.12
C PHE A 22 -11.65 3.75 2.95
N ILE A 23 -10.76 3.53 1.97
CA ILE A 23 -9.70 4.49 1.64
C ILE A 23 -10.31 5.80 1.17
N ARG A 24 -11.29 5.73 0.28
CA ARG A 24 -11.99 6.90 -0.25
C ARG A 24 -12.70 7.67 0.85
N ARG A 25 -13.43 6.97 1.72
CA ARG A 25 -14.14 7.59 2.83
C ARG A 25 -13.18 8.30 3.79
N PHE A 26 -12.07 7.65 4.10
CA PHE A 26 -11.06 8.27 4.95
C PHE A 26 -10.54 9.57 4.32
N ALA A 27 -10.23 9.55 3.03
CA ALA A 27 -9.73 10.73 2.31
C ALA A 27 -10.74 11.87 2.35
N GLU A 28 -12.01 11.56 2.12
CA GLU A 28 -13.08 12.57 2.17
C GLU A 28 -13.25 13.16 3.58
N GLU A 29 -13.33 12.33 4.60
CA GLU A 29 -13.51 12.75 5.99
C GLU A 29 -12.30 13.53 6.52
N ALA A 30 -11.10 13.18 6.06
CA ALA A 30 -9.87 13.87 6.44
C ALA A 30 -9.64 15.17 5.65
N GLY A 31 -10.46 15.43 4.62
CA GLY A 31 -10.34 16.62 3.79
C GLY A 31 -9.07 16.65 2.96
N LEU A 32 -8.61 15.50 2.48
CA LEU A 32 -7.39 15.42 1.69
C LEU A 32 -7.56 16.13 0.35
N SER A 33 -6.46 16.71 -0.15
CA SER A 33 -6.44 17.28 -1.50
C SER A 33 -6.61 16.17 -2.55
N GLU A 34 -6.91 16.56 -3.79
CA GLU A 34 -6.99 15.59 -4.89
C GLU A 34 -5.69 14.82 -5.06
N ARG A 35 -4.55 15.51 -4.95
CA ARG A 35 -3.24 14.88 -5.04
C ARG A 35 -3.03 13.86 -3.91
N GLN A 36 -3.31 14.25 -2.67
CA GLN A 36 -3.18 13.36 -1.52
C GLN A 36 -4.08 12.14 -1.64
N SER A 37 -5.33 12.35 -2.07
CA SER A 37 -6.28 11.25 -2.27
C SER A 37 -5.80 10.28 -3.35
N TYR A 38 -5.27 10.81 -4.44
CA TYR A 38 -4.70 9.99 -5.51
C TYR A 38 -3.51 9.16 -5.01
N VAL A 39 -2.56 9.78 -4.32
CA VAL A 39 -1.37 9.11 -3.81
C VAL A 39 -1.75 8.04 -2.78
N LEU A 40 -2.67 8.35 -1.88
CA LEU A 40 -3.15 7.41 -0.87
C LEU A 40 -3.79 6.18 -1.53
N ASN A 41 -4.69 6.41 -2.47
CA ASN A 41 -5.39 5.33 -3.16
C ASN A 41 -4.41 4.44 -3.95
N LEU A 42 -3.49 5.07 -4.66
CA LEU A 42 -2.48 4.36 -5.45
C LEU A 42 -1.54 3.55 -4.54
N ALA A 43 -1.06 4.15 -3.45
CA ALA A 43 -0.18 3.48 -2.51
C ALA A 43 -0.85 2.25 -1.90
N TYR A 44 -2.10 2.40 -1.45
CA TYR A 44 -2.84 1.28 -0.89
C TYR A 44 -3.00 0.16 -1.91
N GLU A 45 -3.48 0.49 -3.10
CA GLU A 45 -3.75 -0.50 -4.14
C GLU A 45 -2.48 -1.25 -4.56
N GLU A 46 -1.39 -0.53 -4.80
CA GLU A 46 -0.14 -1.15 -5.22
C GLU A 46 0.50 -2.00 -4.13
N LEU A 47 0.56 -1.49 -2.91
CA LEU A 47 1.19 -2.22 -1.80
C LEU A 47 0.35 -3.43 -1.39
N ALA A 48 -0.96 -3.29 -1.25
CA ALA A 48 -1.83 -4.39 -0.87
C ALA A 48 -1.86 -5.48 -1.96
N THR A 49 -1.93 -5.09 -3.23
CA THR A 49 -1.90 -6.02 -4.35
C THR A 49 -0.59 -6.81 -4.39
N ASN A 50 0.55 -6.15 -4.13
CA ASN A 50 1.84 -6.82 -4.08
C ASN A 50 1.91 -7.85 -2.96
N ILE A 51 1.35 -7.56 -1.80
CA ILE A 51 1.27 -8.52 -0.70
C ILE A 51 0.45 -9.74 -1.13
N VAL A 52 -0.71 -9.53 -1.76
CA VAL A 52 -1.56 -10.63 -2.23
C VAL A 52 -0.86 -11.48 -3.27
N LYS A 53 -0.18 -10.86 -4.23
CA LYS A 53 0.44 -11.59 -5.35
C LYS A 53 1.74 -12.29 -4.97
N TYR A 54 2.53 -11.69 -4.10
CA TYR A 54 3.91 -12.14 -3.87
C TYR A 54 4.25 -12.47 -2.42
N GLY A 55 3.37 -12.13 -1.48
CA GLY A 55 3.68 -12.26 -0.06
C GLY A 55 3.60 -13.69 0.49
N PHE A 56 2.82 -14.54 -0.15
CA PHE A 56 2.52 -15.88 0.39
C PHE A 56 2.61 -16.94 -0.69
N ASP A 57 3.04 -18.14 -0.30
CA ASP A 57 3.10 -19.30 -1.20
C ASP A 57 1.78 -20.06 -1.27
N ASP A 58 0.93 -19.89 -0.24
CA ASP A 58 -0.34 -20.60 -0.15
C ASP A 58 -1.52 -19.61 -0.19
N ALA A 59 -2.71 -20.13 -0.48
CA ALA A 59 -3.92 -19.35 -0.59
C ALA A 59 -4.72 -19.31 0.72
N SER A 60 -4.19 -19.84 1.82
CA SER A 60 -4.98 -20.02 3.04
C SER A 60 -4.77 -18.90 4.05
N GLY A 61 -5.90 -18.35 4.52
CA GLY A 61 -6.10 -17.76 5.84
C GLY A 61 -5.15 -16.66 6.32
N HIS A 62 -4.51 -15.90 5.43
CA HIS A 62 -3.63 -14.81 5.85
C HIS A 62 -4.37 -13.48 5.86
N TRP A 63 -4.00 -12.61 6.79
CA TRP A 63 -4.60 -11.30 6.96
C TRP A 63 -3.61 -10.19 6.74
N ILE A 64 -4.09 -9.09 6.16
CA ILE A 64 -3.33 -7.86 6.00
C ILE A 64 -3.97 -6.83 6.90
N LYS A 65 -3.17 -6.21 7.77
CA LYS A 65 -3.63 -5.12 8.65
C LYS A 65 -3.37 -3.79 7.98
N VAL A 66 -4.36 -2.91 8.00
CA VAL A 66 -4.27 -1.58 7.40
C VAL A 66 -4.59 -0.54 8.46
N LEU A 67 -3.74 0.46 8.55
CA LEU A 67 -3.93 1.60 9.44
C LEU A 67 -3.80 2.89 8.64
N LEU A 68 -4.79 3.74 8.74
CA LEU A 68 -4.80 5.08 8.17
C LEU A 68 -4.80 6.09 9.31
N GLU A 69 -3.93 7.08 9.23
CA GLU A 69 -3.81 8.11 10.26
C GLU A 69 -3.72 9.49 9.63
N ASN A 70 -4.42 10.44 10.24
CA ASN A 70 -4.32 11.85 9.89
C ASN A 70 -4.10 12.62 11.19
N ASN A 71 -2.93 13.22 11.34
CA ASN A 71 -2.55 13.95 12.55
C ASN A 71 -1.68 15.18 12.19
N ALA A 72 -1.19 15.87 13.21
CA ALA A 72 -0.40 17.09 13.02
C ALA A 72 0.88 16.87 12.20
N LYS A 73 1.40 15.64 12.14
CA LYS A 73 2.60 15.29 11.38
C LYS A 73 2.32 14.97 9.92
N GLY A 74 1.06 14.70 9.58
CA GLY A 74 0.66 14.38 8.21
C GLY A 74 -0.32 13.22 8.12
N VAL A 75 -0.42 12.70 6.92
CA VAL A 75 -1.29 11.57 6.58
C VAL A 75 -0.42 10.34 6.34
N PHE A 76 -0.75 9.23 6.99
CA PHE A 76 0.06 8.01 6.95
C PHE A 76 -0.80 6.79 6.64
N LEU A 77 -0.26 5.93 5.79
CA LEU A 77 -0.81 4.61 5.49
C LEU A 77 0.18 3.57 5.99
N THR A 78 -0.27 2.63 6.82
CA THR A 78 0.54 1.52 7.28
C THR A 78 -0.10 0.20 6.88
N LEU A 79 0.69 -0.69 6.25
CA LEU A 79 0.27 -2.06 5.97
C LEU A 79 1.19 -3.03 6.70
N MET A 80 0.59 -4.08 7.27
CA MET A 80 1.33 -5.11 8.01
C MET A 80 0.87 -6.48 7.55
N ASP A 81 1.83 -7.36 7.23
CA ASP A 81 1.56 -8.75 6.87
C ASP A 81 2.66 -9.66 7.38
N ASP A 82 2.36 -10.93 7.55
CA ASP A 82 3.31 -11.95 8.00
C ASP A 82 3.83 -12.84 6.87
N GLY A 83 3.82 -12.32 5.65
CA GLY A 83 4.34 -13.01 4.47
C GLY A 83 5.86 -12.98 4.37
N HIS A 84 6.35 -13.30 3.17
CA HIS A 84 7.79 -13.25 2.88
C HIS A 84 8.35 -11.86 3.12
N GLU A 85 9.60 -11.79 3.55
CA GLU A 85 10.31 -10.52 3.66
C GLU A 85 10.32 -9.81 2.31
N PHE A 86 9.76 -8.63 2.27
CA PHE A 86 9.70 -7.83 1.04
C PHE A 86 9.71 -6.34 1.38
N ASP A 87 10.79 -5.68 0.98
CA ASP A 87 10.92 -4.23 1.14
C ASP A 87 10.55 -3.56 -0.18
N PRO A 88 9.39 -2.87 -0.26
CA PRO A 88 8.96 -2.23 -1.51
C PRO A 88 9.94 -1.16 -2.01
N ARG A 89 10.78 -0.62 -1.14
CA ARG A 89 11.78 0.37 -1.52
C ARG A 89 12.90 -0.23 -2.36
N SER A 90 13.10 -1.56 -2.26
CA SER A 90 14.16 -2.27 -2.99
C SER A 90 13.80 -2.57 -4.46
N VAL A 91 12.54 -2.38 -4.83
CA VAL A 91 12.10 -2.64 -6.21
C VAL A 91 12.67 -1.56 -7.14
N SER A 92 13.35 -2.00 -8.20
CA SER A 92 13.93 -1.09 -9.22
C SER A 92 12.84 -0.37 -9.99
N ALA A 93 13.16 0.83 -10.49
CA ALA A 93 12.28 1.53 -11.40
C ALA A 93 12.02 0.66 -12.65
N PRO A 94 10.78 0.64 -13.17
CA PRO A 94 10.47 -0.14 -14.36
C PRO A 94 11.21 0.39 -15.58
N ASP A 95 11.62 -0.52 -16.47
CA ASP A 95 12.21 -0.16 -17.75
C ASP A 95 11.08 0.17 -18.72
N LEU A 96 10.80 1.45 -18.90
CA LEU A 96 9.71 1.93 -19.75
C LEU A 96 10.00 1.77 -21.24
N SER A 97 11.24 1.40 -21.61
CA SER A 97 11.58 1.09 -23.01
C SER A 97 11.16 -0.33 -23.39
N MET A 98 10.86 -1.19 -22.42
CA MET A 98 10.42 -2.55 -22.69
C MET A 98 8.96 -2.56 -23.16
N ASN A 99 8.66 -3.57 -24.01
CA ASN A 99 7.29 -3.84 -24.44
C ASN A 99 6.40 -4.16 -23.22
N LEU A 100 5.16 -3.70 -23.25
CA LEU A 100 4.20 -3.97 -22.18
C LEU A 100 4.00 -5.48 -21.91
N GLU A 101 4.16 -6.32 -22.92
CA GLU A 101 4.03 -7.77 -22.77
C GLU A 101 5.18 -8.39 -21.96
N THR A 102 6.36 -7.77 -21.99
CA THR A 102 7.55 -8.27 -21.30
C THR A 102 7.86 -7.52 -20.02
N ARG A 103 7.23 -6.36 -19.80
CA ARG A 103 7.41 -5.56 -18.59
C ARG A 103 6.57 -6.13 -17.45
N GLU A 104 7.15 -6.18 -16.26
CA GLU A 104 6.45 -6.61 -15.05
C GLU A 104 5.27 -5.68 -14.75
N ILE A 105 4.10 -6.29 -14.50
CA ILE A 105 2.89 -5.55 -14.14
C ILE A 105 3.03 -5.08 -12.70
N GLY A 106 2.64 -3.82 -12.41
CA GLY A 106 2.66 -3.23 -11.06
C GLY A 106 3.91 -2.42 -10.75
N GLY A 107 5.02 -2.64 -11.46
CA GLY A 107 6.25 -1.89 -11.23
C GLY A 107 6.09 -0.39 -11.45
N VAL A 108 5.27 0.01 -12.40
CA VAL A 108 5.00 1.41 -12.71
C VAL A 108 4.26 2.09 -11.56
N GLY A 109 3.21 1.45 -11.03
CA GLY A 109 2.43 2.02 -9.93
C GLY A 109 3.27 2.22 -8.67
N LEU A 110 4.06 1.23 -8.29
CA LEU A 110 4.95 1.33 -7.14
C LEU A 110 6.01 2.42 -7.33
N HIS A 111 6.54 2.54 -8.55
CA HIS A 111 7.48 3.62 -8.90
C HIS A 111 6.84 4.99 -8.68
N LEU A 112 5.60 5.18 -9.14
CA LEU A 112 4.86 6.42 -8.94
C LEU A 112 4.64 6.72 -7.46
N VAL A 113 4.34 5.72 -6.65
CA VAL A 113 4.20 5.89 -5.20
C VAL A 113 5.51 6.42 -4.60
N LYS A 114 6.65 5.82 -4.98
CA LYS A 114 7.96 6.28 -4.50
C LYS A 114 8.26 7.71 -4.90
N GLU A 115 7.84 8.12 -6.10
CA GLU A 115 8.05 9.48 -6.60
C GLU A 115 7.14 10.50 -5.92
N MET A 116 5.89 10.13 -5.62
CA MET A 116 4.86 11.06 -5.19
C MET A 116 4.68 11.13 -3.67
N ALA A 117 4.96 10.05 -2.94
CA ALA A 117 4.83 10.03 -1.47
C ALA A 117 5.94 10.85 -0.83
N CYS A 118 5.66 11.41 0.35
CA CYS A 118 6.67 12.13 1.13
C CYS A 118 7.77 11.20 1.61
N SER A 119 7.41 9.99 2.04
CA SER A 119 8.37 8.98 2.50
C SER A 119 7.75 7.60 2.50
N ILE A 120 8.61 6.59 2.40
CA ILE A 120 8.23 5.19 2.59
C ILE A 120 9.23 4.58 3.55
N ALA A 121 8.74 4.04 4.66
CA ALA A 121 9.56 3.34 5.65
C ALA A 121 9.18 1.86 5.66
N TYR A 122 10.16 1.01 5.85
CA TYR A 122 9.96 -0.43 5.96
C TYR A 122 10.70 -0.97 7.16
N SER A 123 10.07 -1.90 7.87
CA SER A 123 10.74 -2.69 8.90
C SER A 123 10.20 -4.11 8.89
N ARG A 124 11.00 -5.03 9.44
CA ARG A 124 10.56 -6.39 9.66
C ARG A 124 10.78 -6.73 11.12
N GLU A 125 9.70 -7.05 11.81
CA GLU A 125 9.70 -7.31 13.25
C GLU A 125 8.91 -8.57 13.56
N ASN A 126 9.55 -9.55 14.20
CA ASN A 126 8.90 -10.79 14.63
C ASN A 126 8.14 -11.51 13.50
N GLY A 127 8.72 -11.49 12.29
CA GLY A 127 8.10 -12.14 11.14
C GLY A 127 7.04 -11.32 10.41
N TRP A 128 6.83 -10.06 10.83
CA TRP A 128 5.90 -9.15 10.19
C TRP A 128 6.60 -8.09 9.35
N ASN A 129 6.12 -7.93 8.12
CA ASN A 129 6.50 -6.77 7.31
C ASN A 129 5.65 -5.59 7.72
N ILE A 130 6.27 -4.44 7.90
CA ILE A 130 5.58 -3.20 8.26
C ILE A 130 6.03 -2.13 7.28
N VAL A 131 5.10 -1.66 6.44
CA VAL A 131 5.36 -0.58 5.47
C VAL A 131 4.55 0.62 5.90
N LYS A 132 5.19 1.76 6.07
CA LYS A 132 4.52 3.01 6.42
C LYS A 132 4.83 4.07 5.37
N VAL A 133 3.78 4.61 4.75
CA VAL A 133 3.88 5.61 3.70
C VAL A 133 3.33 6.93 4.25
N GLN A 134 4.10 7.98 4.13
CA GLN A 134 3.61 9.34 4.38
C GLN A 134 3.15 9.93 3.06
N ILE A 135 1.90 10.32 3.04
CA ILE A 135 1.25 10.83 1.83
C ILE A 135 1.60 12.31 1.60
#